data_11f64ca340dba36a943edf9693477f05
#
_entry.id   11f64ca340dba36a943edf9693477f05
#
_cell.length_a   1.000
_cell.length_b   1.000
_cell.length_c   1.000
_cell.angle_alpha   90.00
_cell.angle_beta   90.00
_cell.angle_gamma   90.00
#
_symmetry.space_group_name_H-M   'P 1'
#
loop_
_entity.id
_entity.type
_entity.pdbx_description
1 polymer ?
#
loop_
_entity_poly.entity_id
_entity_poly.type
_entity_poly.pdbx_seq_one_letter_code
_entity_poly.pdbx_strand_id
1 'polypeptide(L)'
;MSLAEEGLLGDRLFDNPCRDIRSIYNDVLLNEDFAVLLSDIYYSMGHVAQSQRYAFELNEKKNNMSPRMLQRLVQTNIIYGHYRVAEKYLLWLKKTLFYKEWAEKQENFLYNDVAVEKDPEYGIKRKALIADNRFSGIKGLDDDLLNIARQTRGSRQCITTLQYLGSLYLLARYDKRFINLCEEFPEYKLTEQKYFGEAYKRLKGTVTQPLP
;
A
#
# COMPACT_ATOMS: atom_id res chain seq x y z
N MET A 1 8.82 8.09 7.01
CA MET A 1 8.95 6.93 6.12
C MET A 1 8.59 5.70 6.93
N SER A 2 7.82 4.75 6.40
CA SER A 2 7.46 3.54 7.14
C SER A 2 8.56 2.48 7.04
N LEU A 3 8.62 1.54 8.00
CA LEU A 3 9.59 0.42 7.95
C LEU A 3 9.48 -0.39 6.63
N ALA A 4 8.27 -0.49 6.07
CA ALA A 4 8.07 -1.18 4.80
C ALA A 4 8.70 -0.42 3.62
N GLU A 5 8.60 0.92 3.61
CA GLU A 5 9.23 1.77 2.59
C GLU A 5 10.75 1.76 2.67
N GLU A 6 11.29 1.54 3.87
CA GLU A 6 12.73 1.35 4.10
C GLU A 6 13.20 -0.07 3.79
N GLY A 7 12.28 -1.02 3.56
CA GLY A 7 12.58 -2.43 3.35
C GLY A 7 12.95 -3.18 4.62
N LEU A 8 12.69 -2.61 5.80
CA LEU A 8 13.10 -3.11 7.11
C LEU A 8 11.99 -3.81 7.91
N LEU A 9 10.77 -3.90 7.36
CA LEU A 9 9.66 -4.47 8.11
C LEU A 9 9.89 -5.94 8.46
N GLY A 10 10.47 -6.72 7.55
CA GLY A 10 10.82 -8.13 7.79
C GLY A 10 11.92 -8.33 8.84
N ASP A 11 12.73 -7.30 9.10
CA ASP A 11 13.74 -7.32 10.16
C ASP A 11 13.19 -6.94 11.53
N ARG A 12 12.08 -6.18 11.56
CA ARG A 12 11.51 -5.59 12.78
C ARG A 12 10.07 -5.97 13.07
N LEU A 13 9.50 -6.92 12.33
CA LEU A 13 8.07 -7.27 12.40
C LEU A 13 7.61 -7.59 13.83
N PHE A 14 8.42 -8.30 14.59
CA PHE A 14 8.11 -8.73 15.95
C PHE A 14 8.83 -7.94 17.05
N ASP A 15 9.52 -6.85 16.72
CA ASP A 15 10.09 -5.94 17.74
C ASP A 15 8.98 -5.23 18.52
N ASN A 16 7.80 -5.04 17.92
CA ASN A 16 6.58 -4.59 18.57
C ASN A 16 5.62 -5.78 18.76
N PRO A 17 4.66 -5.71 19.70
CA PRO A 17 3.74 -6.81 19.98
C PRO A 17 2.69 -7.01 18.86
N CYS A 18 3.11 -7.35 17.66
CA CYS A 18 2.26 -7.79 16.57
C CYS A 18 1.92 -9.27 16.77
N ARG A 19 0.73 -9.58 17.27
CA ARG A 19 0.34 -10.96 17.61
C ARG A 19 -0.48 -11.64 16.53
N ASP A 20 -1.19 -10.89 15.73
CA ASP A 20 -2.06 -11.41 14.68
C ASP A 20 -2.24 -10.41 13.54
N ILE A 21 -2.97 -10.84 12.50
CA ILE A 21 -3.25 -10.03 11.30
C ILE A 21 -3.96 -8.71 11.63
N ARG A 22 -4.70 -8.63 12.74
CA ARG A 22 -5.42 -7.41 13.15
C ARG A 22 -4.45 -6.29 13.53
N SER A 23 -3.20 -6.62 13.83
CA SER A 23 -2.13 -5.63 14.06
C SER A 23 -1.74 -4.85 12.81
N ILE A 24 -1.96 -5.42 11.61
CA ILE A 24 -1.67 -4.77 10.32
C ILE A 24 -2.98 -4.41 9.58
N TYR A 25 -4.01 -5.23 9.76
CA TYR A 25 -5.28 -5.09 9.10
C TYR A 25 -6.42 -4.96 10.12
N ASN A 26 -7.04 -3.80 10.15
CA ASN A 26 -8.25 -3.57 10.95
C ASN A 26 -9.37 -3.09 10.01
N ASP A 27 -10.38 -3.95 9.80
CA ASP A 27 -11.54 -3.64 8.95
C ASP A 27 -12.58 -2.78 9.67
N VAL A 28 -12.40 -2.57 10.98
CA VAL A 28 -13.32 -1.80 11.80
C VAL A 28 -12.88 -0.35 11.83
N LEU A 29 -13.58 0.52 11.13
CA LEU A 29 -13.47 1.97 11.23
C LEU A 29 -13.94 2.45 12.64
N LEU A 30 -13.14 2.14 13.65
CA LEU A 30 -13.47 2.48 15.03
C LEU A 30 -13.25 3.97 15.33
N ASN A 31 -12.39 4.64 14.54
CA ASN A 31 -11.97 6.00 14.80
C ASN A 31 -11.46 6.64 13.48
N GLU A 32 -11.61 7.97 13.38
CA GLU A 32 -11.21 8.75 12.20
C GLU A 32 -9.70 8.75 11.98
N ASP A 33 -8.91 8.74 13.05
CA ASP A 33 -7.44 8.68 12.96
C ASP A 33 -6.98 7.37 12.31
N PHE A 34 -7.73 6.29 12.52
CA PHE A 34 -7.50 5.01 11.83
C PHE A 34 -7.77 5.07 10.33
N ALA A 35 -8.79 5.79 9.88
CA ALA A 35 -9.08 5.92 8.46
C ALA A 35 -7.97 6.69 7.73
N VAL A 36 -7.40 7.73 8.36
CA VAL A 36 -6.22 8.44 7.84
C VAL A 36 -5.04 7.47 7.70
N LEU A 37 -4.75 6.72 8.77
CA LEU A 37 -3.65 5.76 8.79
C LEU A 37 -3.84 4.65 7.75
N LEU A 38 -5.05 4.09 7.63
CA LEU A 38 -5.35 3.06 6.64
C LEU A 38 -5.20 3.59 5.21
N SER A 39 -5.66 4.82 4.94
CA SER A 39 -5.44 5.45 3.62
C SER A 39 -3.97 5.54 3.28
N ASP A 40 -3.12 5.93 4.23
CA ASP A 40 -1.68 6.04 4.02
C ASP A 40 -1.02 4.67 3.86
N ILE A 41 -1.39 3.68 4.67
CA ILE A 41 -0.88 2.31 4.59
C ILE A 41 -1.21 1.70 3.23
N TYR A 42 -2.47 1.76 2.79
CA TYR A 42 -2.87 1.23 1.49
C TYR A 42 -2.18 1.94 0.33
N TYR A 43 -1.98 3.25 0.44
CA TYR A 43 -1.22 4.00 -0.56
C TYR A 43 0.25 3.56 -0.63
N SER A 44 0.87 3.34 0.53
CA SER A 44 2.24 2.84 0.65
C SER A 44 2.34 1.41 0.07
N MET A 45 1.35 0.55 0.32
CA MET A 45 1.25 -0.79 -0.27
C MET A 45 1.10 -0.76 -1.81
N GLY A 46 0.74 0.38 -2.42
CA GLY A 46 0.41 0.51 -3.83
C GLY A 46 -1.06 0.25 -4.16
N HIS A 47 -1.89 -0.04 -3.16
CA HIS A 47 -3.32 -0.31 -3.34
C HIS A 47 -4.14 0.97 -3.40
N VAL A 48 -4.08 1.65 -4.56
CA VAL A 48 -4.64 2.98 -4.79
C VAL A 48 -6.15 3.03 -4.51
N ALA A 49 -6.89 2.00 -4.90
CA ALA A 49 -8.35 1.94 -4.73
C ALA A 49 -8.76 2.00 -3.25
N GLN A 50 -8.16 1.18 -2.39
CA GLN A 50 -8.47 1.18 -0.96
C GLN A 50 -8.03 2.48 -0.29
N SER A 51 -6.85 3.00 -0.67
CA SER A 51 -6.38 4.30 -0.18
C SER A 51 -7.39 5.41 -0.49
N GLN A 52 -7.88 5.47 -1.73
CA GLN A 52 -8.89 6.45 -2.15
C GLN A 52 -10.19 6.29 -1.38
N ARG A 53 -10.65 5.05 -1.19
CA ARG A 53 -11.88 4.74 -0.47
C ARG A 53 -11.83 5.29 0.96
N TYR A 54 -10.78 4.97 1.74
CA TYR A 54 -10.65 5.46 3.11
C TYR A 54 -10.55 6.98 3.19
N ALA A 55 -9.83 7.61 2.24
CA ALA A 55 -9.75 9.06 2.16
C ALA A 55 -11.13 9.69 1.88
N PHE A 56 -11.92 9.08 0.99
CA PHE A 56 -13.26 9.55 0.64
C PHE A 56 -14.26 9.36 1.80
N GLU A 57 -14.31 8.17 2.39
CA GLU A 57 -15.21 7.87 3.51
C GLU A 57 -15.00 8.81 4.70
N LEU A 58 -13.74 9.16 4.97
CA LEU A 58 -13.43 10.12 6.05
C LEU A 58 -13.89 11.54 5.68
N ASN A 59 -13.69 11.94 4.44
CA ASN A 59 -14.08 13.27 3.96
C ASN A 59 -15.60 13.47 4.01
N GLU A 60 -16.38 12.44 3.68
CA GLU A 60 -17.85 12.48 3.72
C GLU A 60 -18.39 12.54 5.16
N LYS A 61 -17.82 11.76 6.08
CA LYS A 61 -18.32 11.69 7.47
C LYS A 61 -18.21 13.00 8.24
N LYS A 62 -17.21 13.82 7.94
CA LYS A 62 -16.90 15.01 8.74
C LYS A 62 -17.49 16.31 8.21
N ASN A 63 -17.97 16.39 6.99
CA ASN A 63 -18.08 17.67 6.28
C ASN A 63 -16.82 18.55 6.48
N ASN A 64 -15.73 17.95 6.90
CA ASN A 64 -14.53 18.59 7.39
C ASN A 64 -13.38 18.08 6.51
N MET A 65 -13.06 18.86 5.50
CA MET A 65 -12.04 18.58 4.51
C MET A 65 -10.66 18.55 5.16
N SER A 66 -10.27 17.40 5.73
CA SER A 66 -8.90 17.21 6.19
C SER A 66 -7.94 17.44 5.01
N PRO A 67 -7.05 18.44 5.06
CA PRO A 67 -6.14 18.72 3.95
C PRO A 67 -5.30 17.51 3.54
N ARG A 68 -4.93 16.65 4.50
CA ARG A 68 -4.20 15.40 4.24
C ARG A 68 -5.02 14.43 3.41
N MET A 69 -6.31 14.31 3.66
CA MET A 69 -7.20 13.46 2.88
C MET A 69 -7.50 14.06 1.52
N LEU A 70 -7.63 15.38 1.43
CA LEU A 70 -7.74 16.06 0.14
C LEU A 70 -6.49 15.84 -0.73
N GLN A 71 -5.29 15.91 -0.15
CA GLN A 71 -4.05 15.56 -0.86
C GLN A 71 -4.13 14.11 -1.38
N ARG A 72 -4.56 13.15 -0.55
CA ARG A 72 -4.70 11.76 -0.96
C ARG A 72 -5.70 11.59 -2.09
N LEU A 73 -6.84 12.28 -2.02
CA LEU A 73 -7.85 12.28 -3.09
C LEU A 73 -7.31 12.90 -4.38
N VAL A 74 -6.50 13.95 -4.32
CA VAL A 74 -5.81 14.51 -5.49
C VAL A 74 -4.88 13.45 -6.09
N GLN A 75 -3.97 12.88 -5.30
CA GLN A 75 -2.98 11.89 -5.75
C GLN A 75 -3.66 10.70 -6.43
N THR A 76 -4.64 10.10 -5.77
CA THR A 76 -5.32 8.93 -6.29
C THR A 76 -6.12 9.23 -7.57
N ASN A 77 -6.78 10.39 -7.66
CA ASN A 77 -7.50 10.80 -8.86
C ASN A 77 -6.55 11.14 -10.03
N ILE A 78 -5.37 11.70 -9.78
CA ILE A 78 -4.33 11.87 -10.81
C ILE A 78 -3.85 10.50 -11.31
N ILE A 79 -3.58 9.55 -10.42
CA ILE A 79 -3.17 8.19 -10.78
C ILE A 79 -4.23 7.51 -11.66
N TYR A 80 -5.52 7.65 -11.36
CA TYR A 80 -6.63 7.12 -12.16
C TYR A 80 -6.90 7.90 -13.47
N GLY A 81 -6.32 9.10 -13.65
CA GLY A 81 -6.66 9.98 -14.79
C GLY A 81 -7.99 10.71 -14.61
N HIS A 82 -8.57 10.72 -13.41
CA HIS A 82 -9.81 11.44 -13.09
C HIS A 82 -9.52 12.92 -12.81
N TYR A 83 -8.93 13.62 -13.80
CA TYR A 83 -8.38 14.96 -13.65
C TYR A 83 -9.40 16.00 -13.18
N ARG A 84 -10.65 15.95 -13.69
CA ARG A 84 -11.71 16.88 -13.25
C ARG A 84 -12.03 16.77 -11.76
N VAL A 85 -11.90 15.58 -11.20
CA VAL A 85 -12.12 15.34 -9.76
C VAL A 85 -10.90 15.83 -8.97
N ALA A 86 -9.69 15.52 -9.43
CA ALA A 86 -8.46 16.02 -8.82
C ALA A 86 -8.43 17.55 -8.75
N GLU A 87 -8.81 18.22 -9.85
CA GLU A 87 -8.86 19.68 -9.96
C GLU A 87 -9.78 20.30 -8.89
N LYS A 88 -10.96 19.72 -8.62
CA LYS A 88 -11.86 20.21 -7.56
C LYS A 88 -11.17 20.21 -6.18
N TYR A 89 -10.47 19.14 -5.82
CA TYR A 89 -9.77 19.05 -4.55
C TYR A 89 -8.56 19.99 -4.51
N LEU A 90 -7.87 20.20 -5.63
CA LEU A 90 -6.77 21.16 -5.76
C LEU A 90 -7.24 22.59 -5.51
N LEU A 91 -8.40 22.99 -6.06
CA LEU A 91 -8.98 24.31 -5.83
C LEU A 91 -9.23 24.60 -4.34
N TRP A 92 -9.56 23.58 -3.56
CA TRP A 92 -9.72 23.73 -2.11
C TRP A 92 -8.37 23.83 -1.40
N LEU A 93 -7.40 22.98 -1.74
CA LEU A 93 -6.06 23.01 -1.15
C LEU A 93 -5.32 24.32 -1.46
N LYS A 94 -5.51 24.90 -2.64
CA LYS A 94 -4.91 26.19 -3.02
C LYS A 94 -5.41 27.35 -2.17
N LYS A 95 -6.58 27.23 -1.53
CA LYS A 95 -7.07 28.24 -0.58
C LYS A 95 -6.48 28.11 0.82
N THR A 96 -5.72 27.05 1.08
CA THR A 96 -5.06 26.83 2.37
C THR A 96 -3.67 27.44 2.41
N LEU A 97 -3.24 27.90 3.58
CA LEU A 97 -1.94 28.55 3.73
C LEU A 97 -0.77 27.56 3.52
N PHE A 98 -0.87 26.35 4.04
CA PHE A 98 0.24 25.40 4.08
C PHE A 98 0.31 24.46 2.86
N TYR A 99 -0.79 24.26 2.14
CA TYR A 99 -0.87 23.28 1.06
C TYR A 99 -0.94 23.90 -0.33
N LYS A 100 -0.96 25.23 -0.42
CA LYS A 100 -1.05 25.97 -1.69
C LYS A 100 0.08 25.60 -2.64
N GLU A 101 1.32 25.70 -2.18
CA GLU A 101 2.51 25.42 -3.00
C GLU A 101 2.52 23.96 -3.48
N TRP A 102 2.13 23.02 -2.61
CA TRP A 102 2.00 21.61 -2.99
C TRP A 102 0.94 21.44 -4.07
N ALA A 103 -0.23 22.08 -3.92
CA ALA A 103 -1.33 21.98 -4.88
C ALA A 103 -0.94 22.56 -6.26
N GLU A 104 -0.24 23.67 -6.28
CA GLU A 104 0.29 24.29 -7.52
C GLU A 104 1.26 23.35 -8.26
N LYS A 105 2.10 22.61 -7.53
CA LYS A 105 2.98 21.59 -8.14
C LYS A 105 2.18 20.43 -8.75
N GLN A 106 1.04 20.02 -8.15
CA GLN A 106 0.20 18.95 -8.66
C GLN A 106 -0.55 19.34 -9.96
N GLU A 107 -0.77 20.61 -10.21
CA GLU A 107 -1.44 21.08 -11.45
C GLU A 107 -0.69 20.64 -12.71
N ASN A 108 0.64 20.44 -12.64
CA ASN A 108 1.44 19.95 -13.76
C ASN A 108 1.06 18.57 -14.26
N PHE A 109 0.36 17.78 -13.43
CA PHE A 109 -0.12 16.44 -13.77
C PHE A 109 -1.53 16.44 -14.34
N LEU A 110 -2.28 17.56 -14.18
CA LEU A 110 -3.66 17.61 -14.68
C LEU A 110 -3.68 17.56 -16.21
N TYR A 111 -4.48 16.64 -16.75
CA TYR A 111 -4.64 16.42 -18.20
C TYR A 111 -3.32 16.14 -18.94
N ASN A 112 -2.31 15.65 -18.21
CA ASN A 112 -0.97 15.39 -18.73
C ASN A 112 -0.54 13.97 -18.38
N ASP A 113 -1.08 12.98 -19.10
CA ASP A 113 -0.78 11.56 -18.90
C ASP A 113 0.72 11.27 -19.01
N VAL A 114 1.42 11.95 -19.92
CA VAL A 114 2.87 11.77 -20.11
C VAL A 114 3.65 12.18 -18.86
N ALA A 115 3.26 13.27 -18.20
CA ALA A 115 3.90 13.70 -16.97
C ALA A 115 3.63 12.70 -15.84
N VAL A 116 2.39 12.22 -15.72
CA VAL A 116 2.01 11.22 -14.70
C VAL A 116 2.75 9.90 -14.92
N GLU A 117 2.87 9.41 -16.14
CA GLU A 117 3.56 8.16 -16.45
C GLU A 117 5.07 8.22 -16.21
N LYS A 118 5.67 9.40 -16.37
CA LYS A 118 7.11 9.63 -16.09
C LYS A 118 7.41 9.86 -14.62
N ASP A 119 6.41 10.20 -13.82
CA ASP A 119 6.59 10.41 -12.40
C ASP A 119 6.95 9.08 -11.69
N PRO A 120 8.02 9.06 -10.86
CA PRO A 120 8.51 7.83 -10.24
C PRO A 120 7.55 7.22 -9.21
N GLU A 121 6.58 8.00 -8.71
CA GLU A 121 5.55 7.51 -7.79
C GLU A 121 4.24 7.23 -8.52
N TYR A 122 3.68 8.21 -9.22
CA TYR A 122 2.38 8.10 -9.86
C TYR A 122 2.40 7.13 -11.03
N GLY A 123 3.43 7.17 -11.86
CA GLY A 123 3.55 6.28 -13.02
C GLY A 123 3.64 4.80 -12.64
N ILE A 124 4.40 4.49 -11.58
CA ILE A 124 4.50 3.11 -11.09
C ILE A 124 3.15 2.64 -10.52
N LYS A 125 2.49 3.46 -9.71
CA LYS A 125 1.18 3.12 -9.15
C LYS A 125 0.09 3.01 -10.23
N ARG A 126 0.14 3.85 -11.27
CA ARG A 126 -0.78 3.79 -12.42
C ARG A 126 -0.65 2.47 -13.19
N LYS A 127 0.58 1.98 -13.39
CA LYS A 127 0.83 0.69 -14.06
C LYS A 127 0.25 -0.49 -13.27
N ALA A 128 0.23 -0.37 -11.96
CA ALA A 128 -0.22 -1.42 -11.05
C ALA A 128 -1.69 -1.26 -10.61
N LEU A 129 -2.47 -0.40 -11.26
CA LEU A 129 -3.89 -0.26 -10.97
C LEU A 129 -4.60 -1.60 -11.18
N ILE A 130 -5.39 -1.98 -10.19
CA ILE A 130 -6.21 -3.19 -10.25
C ILE A 130 -7.44 -2.85 -11.09
N ALA A 131 -7.66 -3.63 -12.15
CA ALA A 131 -8.76 -3.40 -13.11
C ALA A 131 -10.15 -3.54 -12.47
N ASP A 132 -10.25 -4.25 -11.36
CA ASP A 132 -11.49 -4.56 -10.69
C ASP A 132 -11.56 -3.85 -9.34
N ASN A 133 -12.30 -2.75 -9.28
CA ASN A 133 -12.56 -1.97 -8.06
C ASN A 133 -13.48 -2.71 -7.06
N ARG A 134 -13.60 -4.03 -7.16
CA ARG A 134 -14.34 -4.79 -6.18
C ARG A 134 -13.67 -4.66 -4.82
N PHE A 135 -14.49 -4.31 -3.84
CA PHE A 135 -14.10 -4.40 -2.45
C PHE A 135 -13.83 -5.88 -2.13
N SER A 136 -12.60 -6.26 -2.27
CA SER A 136 -12.10 -7.51 -1.72
C SER A 136 -11.81 -7.21 -0.27
N GLY A 137 -12.59 -7.71 0.65
CA GLY A 137 -12.20 -7.73 2.07
C GLY A 137 -10.81 -8.36 2.25
N ILE A 138 -10.45 -8.78 3.44
CA ILE A 138 -9.15 -9.48 3.68
C ILE A 138 -8.87 -10.59 2.66
N LYS A 139 -9.91 -11.29 2.20
CA LYS A 139 -9.80 -12.44 1.30
C LYS A 139 -9.35 -12.15 -0.14
N GLY A 140 -9.14 -10.91 -0.50
CA GLY A 140 -8.64 -10.57 -1.84
C GLY A 140 -7.41 -9.67 -1.78
N LEU A 141 -7.12 -9.11 -0.60
CA LEU A 141 -6.02 -8.17 -0.43
C LEU A 141 -4.67 -8.79 -0.77
N ASP A 142 -4.45 -10.04 -0.39
CA ASP A 142 -3.20 -10.73 -0.64
C ASP A 142 -2.97 -11.02 -2.14
N ASP A 143 -4.02 -11.38 -2.87
CA ASP A 143 -3.93 -11.56 -4.32
C ASP A 143 -3.72 -10.22 -5.04
N ASP A 144 -4.39 -9.15 -4.58
CA ASP A 144 -4.20 -7.80 -5.10
C ASP A 144 -2.76 -7.31 -4.88
N LEU A 145 -2.23 -7.47 -3.67
CA LEU A 145 -0.85 -7.08 -3.35
C LEU A 145 0.18 -7.90 -4.15
N LEU A 146 -0.07 -9.20 -4.36
CA LEU A 146 0.79 -10.03 -5.19
C LEU A 146 0.82 -9.54 -6.64
N ASN A 147 -0.33 -9.17 -7.20
CA ASN A 147 -0.43 -8.60 -8.53
C ASN A 147 0.29 -7.25 -8.63
N ILE A 148 0.13 -6.38 -7.63
CA ILE A 148 0.86 -5.10 -7.55
C ILE A 148 2.37 -5.34 -7.52
N ALA A 149 2.85 -6.27 -6.70
CA ALA A 149 4.27 -6.61 -6.63
C ALA A 149 4.82 -7.08 -7.98
N ARG A 150 4.08 -7.95 -8.68
CA ARG A 150 4.46 -8.44 -10.01
C ARG A 150 4.55 -7.31 -11.05
N GLN A 151 3.57 -6.40 -11.07
CA GLN A 151 3.51 -5.29 -12.02
C GLN A 151 4.52 -4.18 -11.72
N THR A 152 4.95 -4.05 -10.47
CA THR A 152 5.92 -3.05 -10.03
C THR A 152 7.34 -3.61 -9.86
N ARG A 153 7.59 -4.82 -10.34
CA ARG A 153 8.89 -5.49 -10.24
C ARG A 153 10.03 -4.59 -10.72
N GLY A 154 11.14 -4.56 -9.98
CA GLY A 154 12.26 -3.67 -10.25
C GLY A 154 12.14 -2.26 -9.67
N SER A 155 11.01 -1.93 -9.04
CA SER A 155 10.79 -0.63 -8.41
C SER A 155 10.85 -0.69 -6.88
N ARG A 156 10.98 0.50 -6.26
CA ARG A 156 10.86 0.63 -4.81
C ARG A 156 9.46 0.25 -4.31
N GLN A 157 8.42 0.49 -5.12
CA GLN A 157 7.06 0.09 -4.79
C GLN A 157 6.95 -1.43 -4.60
N CYS A 158 7.63 -2.22 -5.43
CA CYS A 158 7.64 -3.68 -5.29
C CYS A 158 8.21 -4.09 -3.92
N ILE A 159 9.35 -3.52 -3.50
CA ILE A 159 9.96 -3.82 -2.20
C ILE A 159 8.95 -3.55 -1.08
N THR A 160 8.35 -2.36 -1.07
CA THR A 160 7.37 -1.96 -0.06
C THR A 160 6.18 -2.92 -0.03
N THR A 161 5.63 -3.26 -1.20
CA THR A 161 4.50 -4.19 -1.31
C THR A 161 4.86 -5.59 -0.79
N LEU A 162 6.05 -6.11 -1.13
CA LEU A 162 6.54 -7.41 -0.66
C LEU A 162 6.73 -7.45 0.86
N GLN A 163 7.19 -6.36 1.48
CA GLN A 163 7.32 -6.25 2.93
C GLN A 163 5.96 -6.40 3.63
N TYR A 164 4.95 -5.71 3.15
CA TYR A 164 3.59 -5.85 3.69
C TYR A 164 3.01 -7.23 3.43
N LEU A 165 3.16 -7.75 2.22
CA LEU A 165 2.61 -9.05 1.83
C LEU A 165 3.27 -10.20 2.61
N GLY A 166 4.59 -10.20 2.76
CA GLY A 166 5.31 -11.17 3.57
C GLY A 166 4.89 -11.15 5.04
N SER A 167 4.73 -9.94 5.60
CA SER A 167 4.24 -9.76 6.97
C SER A 167 2.81 -10.27 7.14
N LEU A 168 1.93 -9.96 6.17
CA LEU A 168 0.55 -10.43 6.14
C LEU A 168 0.50 -11.96 6.12
N TYR A 169 1.28 -12.61 5.27
CA TYR A 169 1.31 -14.07 5.20
C TYR A 169 1.77 -14.73 6.50
N LEU A 170 2.81 -14.17 7.14
CA LEU A 170 3.28 -14.71 8.41
C LEU A 170 2.27 -14.54 9.54
N LEU A 171 1.64 -13.38 9.66
CA LEU A 171 0.64 -13.10 10.69
C LEU A 171 -0.68 -13.87 10.47
N ALA A 172 -1.04 -14.11 9.20
CA ALA A 172 -2.20 -14.89 8.82
C ALA A 172 -1.96 -16.41 8.82
N ARG A 173 -0.73 -16.86 9.08
CA ARG A 173 -0.33 -18.27 9.02
C ARG A 173 -0.51 -18.89 7.63
N TYR A 174 -0.31 -18.11 6.58
CA TYR A 174 -0.33 -18.59 5.19
C TYR A 174 1.06 -19.09 4.78
N ASP A 175 1.55 -20.08 5.49
CA ASP A 175 2.93 -20.58 5.42
C ASP A 175 3.38 -20.93 3.99
N LYS A 176 2.55 -21.67 3.25
CA LYS A 176 2.85 -22.02 1.85
C LYS A 176 2.95 -20.77 0.94
N ARG A 177 2.05 -19.79 1.14
CA ARG A 177 2.07 -18.56 0.34
C ARG A 177 3.31 -17.72 0.66
N PHE A 178 3.76 -17.71 1.91
CA PHE A 178 5.00 -17.04 2.30
C PHE A 178 6.24 -17.66 1.64
N ILE A 179 6.34 -19.01 1.65
CA ILE A 179 7.44 -19.71 0.97
C ILE A 179 7.44 -19.38 -0.52
N ASN A 180 6.29 -19.50 -1.18
CA ASN A 180 6.15 -19.20 -2.61
C ASN A 180 6.53 -17.75 -2.92
N LEU A 181 6.16 -16.79 -2.07
CA LEU A 181 6.54 -15.38 -2.22
C LEU A 181 8.06 -15.21 -2.23
N CYS A 182 8.75 -15.82 -1.28
CA CYS A 182 10.21 -15.75 -1.21
C CYS A 182 10.90 -16.40 -2.42
N GLU A 183 10.31 -17.48 -2.95
CA GLU A 183 10.82 -18.19 -4.11
C GLU A 183 10.51 -17.47 -5.45
N GLU A 184 9.39 -16.75 -5.53
CA GLU A 184 9.00 -15.97 -6.70
C GLU A 184 9.82 -14.68 -6.85
N PHE A 185 10.29 -14.10 -5.75
CA PHE A 185 11.00 -12.81 -5.72
C PHE A 185 12.40 -12.92 -5.08
N PRO A 186 13.29 -13.81 -5.55
CA PRO A 186 14.59 -14.06 -4.93
C PRO A 186 15.53 -12.85 -4.98
N GLU A 187 15.39 -11.98 -6.00
CA GLU A 187 16.17 -10.77 -6.17
C GLU A 187 16.01 -9.74 -5.05
N TYR A 188 14.92 -9.80 -4.29
CA TYR A 188 14.65 -8.90 -3.17
C TYR A 188 15.17 -9.41 -1.82
N LYS A 189 15.79 -10.61 -1.82
CA LYS A 189 16.50 -11.15 -0.66
C LYS A 189 15.67 -11.17 0.64
N LEU A 190 14.37 -11.42 0.53
CA LEU A 190 13.48 -11.45 1.70
C LEU A 190 13.95 -12.44 2.76
N THR A 191 14.56 -13.54 2.35
CA THR A 191 15.09 -14.59 3.23
C THR A 191 16.38 -14.20 3.96
N GLU A 192 17.01 -13.08 3.61
CA GLU A 192 18.17 -12.52 4.35
C GLU A 192 17.72 -11.66 5.53
N GLN A 193 16.47 -11.23 5.58
CA GLN A 193 15.91 -10.45 6.68
C GLN A 193 15.68 -11.32 7.91
N LYS A 194 15.88 -10.76 9.10
CA LYS A 194 15.86 -11.48 10.38
C LYS A 194 14.64 -12.40 10.53
N TYR A 195 13.46 -11.83 10.66
CA TYR A 195 12.24 -12.61 10.94
C TYR A 195 11.71 -13.36 9.73
N PHE A 196 11.87 -12.80 8.54
CA PHE A 196 11.49 -13.50 7.30
C PHE A 196 12.39 -14.69 7.04
N GLY A 197 13.71 -14.53 7.25
CA GLY A 197 14.68 -15.61 7.06
C GLY A 197 14.52 -16.74 8.08
N GLU A 198 14.28 -16.40 9.35
CA GLU A 198 14.00 -17.39 10.41
C GLU A 198 12.71 -18.16 10.11
N ALA A 199 11.64 -17.45 9.71
CA ALA A 199 10.38 -18.08 9.33
C ALA A 199 10.54 -18.99 8.11
N TYR A 200 11.23 -18.53 7.06
CA TYR A 200 11.46 -19.32 5.86
C TYR A 200 12.19 -20.63 6.15
N LYS A 201 13.30 -20.57 6.91
CA LYS A 201 14.07 -21.75 7.31
C LYS A 201 13.22 -22.75 8.10
N ARG A 202 12.46 -22.27 9.10
CA ARG A 202 11.60 -23.10 9.93
C ARG A 202 10.51 -23.78 9.12
N LEU A 203 9.82 -23.02 8.27
CA LEU A 203 8.69 -23.53 7.49
C LEU A 203 9.15 -24.52 6.42
N LYS A 204 10.27 -24.25 5.75
CA LYS A 204 10.84 -25.17 4.74
C LYS A 204 11.35 -26.46 5.37
N GLY A 205 11.94 -26.39 6.57
CA GLY A 205 12.35 -27.57 7.35
C GLY A 205 11.16 -28.45 7.80
N THR A 206 10.03 -27.84 8.07
CA THR A 206 8.80 -28.57 8.47
C THR A 206 8.09 -29.21 7.29
N VAL A 207 8.15 -28.58 6.10
CA VAL A 207 7.52 -29.09 4.86
C VAL A 207 8.32 -30.26 4.26
N THR A 208 9.61 -30.38 4.57
CA THR A 208 10.48 -31.48 4.07
C THR A 208 10.40 -32.77 4.91
N GLN A 209 9.72 -32.76 6.04
CA GLN A 209 9.44 -34.02 6.76
C GLN A 209 8.12 -34.62 6.24
N PRO A 210 8.16 -35.79 5.55
CA PRO A 210 6.93 -36.52 5.26
C PRO A 210 6.28 -36.90 6.60
N LEU A 211 4.97 -36.68 6.70
CA LEU A 211 4.18 -37.21 7.82
C LEU A 211 4.40 -38.71 7.95
N PRO A 212 4.64 -39.22 9.17
CA PRO A 212 4.81 -40.65 9.42
C PRO A 212 3.57 -41.44 9.06
#